data_806ba8b1b29de69ede39963a2996da06
#
_entry.id   806ba8b1b29de69ede39963a2996da06
#
_cell.length_a   1.000
_cell.length_b   1.000
_cell.length_c   1.000
_cell.angle_alpha   90.00
_cell.angle_beta   90.00
_cell.angle_gamma   90.00
#
_symmetry.space_group_name_H-M   'P 1'
#
loop_
_entity.id
_entity.type
_entity.pdbx_description
1 polymer ?
#
loop_
_entity_poly.entity_id
_entity_poly.type
_entity_poly.pdbx_seq_one_letter_code
_entity_poly.pdbx_strand_id
1 'polypeptide(L)'
;MQLLNTLYVTTPESYIHLDNDTLRVEVEKTTRLRVPLHHLGAVVCFGYVSVSLPLMHRLADDGISLVLLDSHGRFKARLEGAVSGNVLLRQAQHGLGRDPAFALAVARNCVAGKVRNCRQVLLRGSREAKVPEEAELLSRGAADLAATLRALPTAADLDTLRGFEGEAARQYFAALTTLLRASARASFRMDGRNRRPPRDRINALLSFVYTLLMNDCRSAVEAAGLDPQIGFLHAVRPGRAALALDLMEEFRAFADRLVLSLINRGQVGANDFVEREGGAVLLEGDARKTVLVAYQERKQENLSHPLLSEPVPFGLLPHVQARLLARTLRGDTAEYLPYLVR
;
A
#
# COMPACT_ATOMS: atom_id res chain seq x y z
N MET A 1 9.99 -8.03 -18.23
CA MET A 1 8.88 -7.38 -17.49
C MET A 1 9.28 -5.94 -17.26
N GLN A 2 8.53 -4.97 -17.76
CA GLN A 2 8.87 -3.56 -17.63
C GLN A 2 8.56 -3.12 -16.19
N LEU A 3 9.53 -2.48 -15.52
CA LEU A 3 9.33 -1.89 -14.20
C LEU A 3 8.35 -0.73 -14.33
N LEU A 4 7.26 -0.79 -13.60
CA LEU A 4 6.27 0.28 -13.55
C LEU A 4 6.83 1.45 -12.74
N ASN A 5 7.46 2.40 -13.41
CA ASN A 5 7.93 3.63 -12.78
C ASN A 5 6.75 4.58 -12.56
N THR A 6 6.68 5.17 -11.38
CA THR A 6 5.66 6.17 -11.05
C THR A 6 6.29 7.56 -11.05
N LEU A 7 5.72 8.46 -11.84
CA LEU A 7 6.06 9.88 -11.79
C LEU A 7 5.18 10.58 -10.72
N TYR A 8 5.82 11.18 -9.74
CA TYR A 8 5.16 12.02 -8.74
C TYR A 8 5.37 13.50 -9.08
N VAL A 9 4.30 14.21 -9.41
CA VAL A 9 4.29 15.65 -9.66
C VAL A 9 3.84 16.34 -8.38
N THR A 10 4.79 16.93 -7.63
CA THR A 10 4.54 17.52 -6.31
C THR A 10 4.65 19.05 -6.31
N THR A 11 5.20 19.65 -7.36
CA THR A 11 5.34 21.11 -7.47
C THR A 11 3.98 21.71 -7.78
N PRO A 12 3.47 22.65 -6.95
CA PRO A 12 2.22 23.36 -7.24
C PRO A 12 2.27 24.10 -8.58
N GLU A 13 1.10 24.29 -9.18
CA GLU A 13 0.94 25.02 -10.45
C GLU A 13 1.72 24.43 -11.65
N SER A 14 2.17 23.18 -11.52
CA SER A 14 2.74 22.46 -12.65
C SER A 14 1.68 22.20 -13.71
N TYR A 15 2.08 22.30 -14.98
CA TYR A 15 1.32 21.87 -16.14
C TYR A 15 2.00 20.65 -16.76
N ILE A 16 1.26 19.55 -16.87
CA ILE A 16 1.77 18.35 -17.54
C ILE A 16 1.03 18.12 -18.85
N HIS A 17 1.76 17.89 -19.89
CA HIS A 17 1.19 17.71 -21.23
C HIS A 17 2.00 16.70 -22.08
N LEU A 18 1.35 16.26 -23.16
CA LEU A 18 1.95 15.37 -24.15
C LEU A 18 2.83 16.18 -25.12
N ASP A 19 4.07 15.73 -25.32
CA ASP A 19 5.00 16.23 -26.34
C ASP A 19 5.55 15.00 -27.10
N ASN A 20 4.94 14.65 -28.23
CA ASN A 20 5.14 13.39 -28.94
C ASN A 20 4.89 12.19 -28.00
N ASP A 21 5.85 11.26 -27.87
CA ASP A 21 5.78 10.11 -26.96
C ASP A 21 6.32 10.39 -25.55
N THR A 22 6.36 11.66 -25.14
CA THR A 22 6.98 12.12 -23.90
C THR A 22 5.98 12.92 -23.07
N LEU A 23 5.87 12.62 -21.78
CA LEU A 23 5.23 13.48 -20.80
C LEU A 23 6.19 14.61 -20.43
N ARG A 24 5.74 15.85 -20.58
CA ARG A 24 6.48 17.05 -20.24
C ARG A 24 5.86 17.72 -19.01
N VAL A 25 6.72 18.11 -18.08
CA VAL A 25 6.32 18.86 -16.88
C VAL A 25 6.86 20.28 -17.01
N GLU A 26 5.97 21.26 -16.96
CA GLU A 26 6.28 22.67 -16.97
C GLU A 26 5.87 23.36 -15.67
N VAL A 27 6.69 24.31 -15.25
CA VAL A 27 6.39 25.23 -14.13
C VAL A 27 6.74 26.63 -14.65
N GLU A 28 5.81 27.58 -14.54
CA GLU A 28 5.99 28.94 -15.07
C GLU A 28 6.42 28.96 -16.53
N LYS A 29 5.81 28.14 -17.38
CA LYS A 29 6.13 27.95 -18.81
C LYS A 29 7.56 27.46 -19.10
N THR A 30 8.28 27.03 -18.07
CA THR A 30 9.63 26.47 -18.21
C THR A 30 9.58 24.96 -18.03
N THR A 31 10.10 24.21 -18.99
CA THR A 31 10.20 22.75 -18.88
C THR A 31 11.16 22.36 -17.75
N ARG A 32 10.65 21.62 -16.80
CA ARG A 32 11.42 21.09 -15.66
C ARG A 32 11.81 19.64 -15.85
N LEU A 33 10.95 18.86 -16.53
CA LEU A 33 11.18 17.43 -16.71
C LEU A 33 10.55 16.95 -18.03
N ARG A 34 11.18 15.95 -18.66
CA ARG A 34 10.63 15.17 -19.77
C ARG A 34 10.82 13.69 -19.48
N VAL A 35 9.75 12.91 -19.61
CA VAL A 35 9.77 11.46 -19.34
C VAL A 35 9.09 10.73 -20.49
N PRO A 36 9.78 9.82 -21.20
CA PRO A 36 9.15 8.98 -22.21
C PRO A 36 8.01 8.14 -21.60
N LEU A 37 6.84 8.12 -22.25
CA LEU A 37 5.65 7.45 -21.72
C LEU A 37 5.86 5.94 -21.52
N HIS A 38 6.62 5.29 -22.38
CA HIS A 38 6.89 3.85 -22.27
C HIS A 38 7.69 3.45 -21.02
N HIS A 39 8.26 4.42 -20.28
CA HIS A 39 8.89 4.20 -18.98
C HIS A 39 7.93 4.34 -17.81
N LEU A 40 6.71 4.84 -18.05
CA LEU A 40 5.76 5.14 -17.00
C LEU A 40 4.70 4.03 -16.86
N GLY A 41 4.42 3.64 -15.64
CA GLY A 41 3.26 2.81 -15.29
C GLY A 41 2.19 3.61 -14.56
N ALA A 42 2.57 4.74 -13.97
CA ALA A 42 1.63 5.62 -13.28
C ALA A 42 2.15 7.06 -13.21
N VAL A 43 1.22 8.00 -13.14
CA VAL A 43 1.44 9.41 -12.83
C VAL A 43 0.58 9.78 -11.62
N VAL A 44 1.18 10.39 -10.61
CA VAL A 44 0.48 10.83 -9.39
C VAL A 44 0.72 12.32 -9.19
N CYS A 45 -0.35 13.10 -9.27
CA CYS A 45 -0.33 14.54 -9.12
C CYS A 45 -0.79 14.96 -7.73
N PHE A 46 -0.08 15.87 -7.08
CA PHE A 46 -0.41 16.42 -5.77
C PHE A 46 -0.82 17.87 -5.86
N GLY A 47 -1.99 18.20 -5.30
CA GLY A 47 -2.50 19.57 -5.24
C GLY A 47 -2.90 20.13 -6.61
N TYR A 48 -2.54 21.36 -6.87
CA TYR A 48 -2.93 22.09 -8.09
C TYR A 48 -1.97 21.78 -9.23
N VAL A 49 -2.20 20.67 -9.92
CA VAL A 49 -1.48 20.27 -11.15
C VAL A 49 -2.49 20.24 -12.29
N SER A 50 -2.21 20.96 -13.37
CA SER A 50 -3.01 20.94 -14.59
C SER A 50 -2.54 19.85 -15.53
N VAL A 51 -3.48 19.13 -16.16
CA VAL A 51 -3.19 18.02 -17.08
C VAL A 51 -3.86 18.32 -18.42
N SER A 52 -3.12 18.22 -19.52
CA SER A 52 -3.72 18.42 -20.84
C SER A 52 -4.60 17.25 -21.26
N LEU A 53 -5.69 17.54 -21.98
CA LEU A 53 -6.58 16.50 -22.53
C LEU A 53 -5.85 15.50 -23.45
N PRO A 54 -4.96 15.93 -24.38
CA PRO A 54 -4.20 14.96 -25.19
C PRO A 54 -3.36 13.99 -24.34
N LEU A 55 -2.76 14.47 -23.24
CA LEU A 55 -2.04 13.58 -22.33
C LEU A 55 -2.98 12.61 -21.61
N MET A 56 -4.14 13.10 -21.14
CA MET A 56 -5.15 12.23 -20.51
C MET A 56 -5.60 11.11 -21.46
N HIS A 57 -5.91 11.43 -22.72
CA HIS A 57 -6.30 10.43 -23.72
C HIS A 57 -5.20 9.39 -23.89
N ARG A 58 -3.97 9.85 -24.11
CA ARG A 58 -2.82 8.94 -24.32
C ARG A 58 -2.54 8.06 -23.10
N LEU A 59 -2.61 8.59 -21.88
CA LEU A 59 -2.45 7.80 -20.66
C LEU A 59 -3.55 6.74 -20.52
N ALA A 60 -4.80 7.08 -20.87
CA ALA A 60 -5.92 6.15 -20.87
C ALA A 60 -5.73 5.02 -21.88
N ASP A 61 -5.32 5.33 -23.09
CA ASP A 61 -5.11 4.38 -24.19
C ASP A 61 -3.95 3.42 -23.89
N ASP A 62 -2.87 3.95 -23.31
CA ASP A 62 -1.68 3.17 -22.94
C ASP A 62 -1.86 2.40 -21.61
N GLY A 63 -2.98 2.57 -20.90
CA GLY A 63 -3.25 1.94 -19.61
C GLY A 63 -2.35 2.48 -18.48
N ILE A 64 -1.79 3.68 -18.64
CA ILE A 64 -0.97 4.35 -17.63
C ILE A 64 -1.89 5.02 -16.61
N SER A 65 -1.79 4.63 -15.35
CA SER A 65 -2.65 5.18 -14.29
C SER A 65 -2.34 6.66 -14.02
N LEU A 66 -3.34 7.53 -14.04
CA LEU A 66 -3.25 8.91 -13.58
C LEU A 66 -4.08 9.08 -12.31
N VAL A 67 -3.44 9.46 -11.22
CA VAL A 67 -4.07 9.65 -9.90
C VAL A 67 -3.91 11.10 -9.46
N LEU A 68 -5.00 11.72 -9.04
CA LEU A 68 -5.03 13.08 -8.52
C LEU A 68 -5.25 13.03 -7.01
N LEU A 69 -4.32 13.62 -6.27
CA LEU A 69 -4.36 13.75 -4.82
C LEU A 69 -4.45 15.25 -4.46
N ASP A 70 -5.04 15.59 -3.31
CA ASP A 70 -4.90 16.95 -2.80
C ASP A 70 -3.46 17.20 -2.30
N SER A 71 -3.20 18.45 -1.88
CA SER A 71 -1.90 18.85 -1.35
C SER A 71 -1.47 18.07 -0.11
N HIS A 72 -2.38 17.35 0.55
CA HIS A 72 -2.13 16.53 1.72
C HIS A 72 -2.06 15.02 1.43
N GLY A 73 -2.07 14.65 0.13
CA GLY A 73 -2.01 13.25 -0.29
C GLY A 73 -3.35 12.50 -0.19
N ARG A 74 -4.47 13.18 0.03
CA ARG A 74 -5.78 12.55 0.02
C ARG A 74 -6.25 12.35 -1.42
N PHE A 75 -6.76 11.16 -1.70
CA PHE A 75 -7.31 10.83 -3.01
C PHE A 75 -8.48 11.76 -3.39
N LYS A 76 -8.45 12.29 -4.61
CA LYS A 76 -9.50 13.10 -5.20
C LYS A 76 -10.14 12.44 -6.42
N ALA A 77 -9.32 12.05 -7.39
CA ALA A 77 -9.80 11.44 -8.62
C ALA A 77 -8.72 10.55 -9.24
N ARG A 78 -9.13 9.74 -10.19
CA ARG A 78 -8.24 9.05 -11.11
C ARG A 78 -8.84 9.04 -12.51
N LEU A 79 -7.99 8.96 -13.52
CA LEU A 79 -8.39 8.69 -14.88
C LEU A 79 -8.61 7.18 -15.05
N GLU A 80 -9.76 6.83 -15.56
CA GLU A 80 -10.09 5.47 -15.98
C GLU A 80 -10.36 5.48 -17.49
N GLY A 81 -9.60 4.68 -18.22
CA GLY A 81 -9.82 4.45 -19.65
C GLY A 81 -10.96 3.45 -19.89
N ALA A 82 -11.11 3.02 -21.12
CA ALA A 82 -12.08 1.98 -21.48
C ALA A 82 -11.84 0.72 -20.64
N VAL A 83 -12.94 0.16 -20.12
CA VAL A 83 -12.86 -1.08 -19.35
C VAL A 83 -12.42 -2.22 -20.29
N SER A 84 -11.16 -2.61 -20.16
CA SER A 84 -10.59 -3.75 -20.89
C SER A 84 -10.53 -4.97 -19.97
N GLY A 85 -10.29 -6.15 -20.56
CA GLY A 85 -10.04 -7.37 -19.84
C GLY A 85 -11.20 -8.36 -19.90
N ASN A 86 -10.95 -9.55 -19.32
CA ASN A 86 -11.84 -10.70 -19.41
C ASN A 86 -13.10 -10.51 -18.55
N VAL A 87 -14.25 -10.30 -19.22
CA VAL A 87 -15.55 -10.18 -18.55
C VAL A 87 -15.90 -11.44 -17.75
N LEU A 88 -15.51 -12.63 -18.22
CA LEU A 88 -15.76 -13.89 -17.52
C LEU A 88 -15.02 -13.96 -16.18
N LEU A 89 -13.81 -13.40 -16.11
CA LEU A 89 -13.07 -13.30 -14.85
C LEU A 89 -13.81 -12.41 -13.84
N ARG A 90 -14.36 -11.27 -14.28
CA ARG A 90 -15.17 -10.41 -13.41
C ARG A 90 -16.47 -11.07 -12.97
N GLN A 91 -17.15 -11.80 -13.88
CA GLN A 91 -18.32 -12.59 -13.51
C GLN A 91 -17.99 -13.65 -12.45
N ALA A 92 -16.87 -14.38 -12.62
CA ALA A 92 -16.39 -15.34 -11.62
C ALA A 92 -16.08 -14.63 -10.28
N GLN A 93 -15.39 -13.49 -10.31
CA GLN A 93 -15.10 -12.70 -9.09
C GLN A 93 -16.38 -12.29 -8.36
N HIS A 94 -17.38 -11.77 -9.08
CA HIS A 94 -18.65 -11.34 -8.48
C HIS A 94 -19.45 -12.55 -7.93
N GLY A 95 -19.43 -13.68 -8.63
CA GLY A 95 -20.09 -14.91 -8.20
C GLY A 95 -19.45 -15.47 -6.93
N LEU A 96 -18.13 -15.69 -6.98
CA LEU A 96 -17.35 -16.23 -5.86
C LEU A 96 -17.26 -15.26 -4.66
N GLY A 97 -17.36 -13.95 -4.89
CA GLY A 97 -17.45 -12.96 -3.81
C GLY A 97 -18.74 -13.03 -3.00
N ARG A 98 -19.78 -13.70 -3.54
CA ARG A 98 -21.04 -13.97 -2.83
C ARG A 98 -21.08 -15.35 -2.17
N ASP A 99 -20.12 -16.22 -2.48
CA ASP A 99 -19.94 -17.50 -1.81
C ASP A 99 -19.23 -17.27 -0.46
N PRO A 100 -19.90 -17.47 0.68
CA PRO A 100 -19.31 -17.22 1.98
C PRO A 100 -18.10 -18.09 2.27
N ALA A 101 -18.08 -19.35 1.81
CA ALA A 101 -16.99 -20.28 2.05
C ALA A 101 -15.74 -19.86 1.26
N PHE A 102 -15.90 -19.51 -0.02
CA PHE A 102 -14.82 -19.04 -0.86
C PHE A 102 -14.28 -17.69 -0.37
N ALA A 103 -15.18 -16.74 -0.06
CA ALA A 103 -14.79 -15.42 0.46
C ALA A 103 -14.00 -15.55 1.76
N LEU A 104 -14.45 -16.40 2.69
CA LEU A 104 -13.75 -16.67 3.94
C LEU A 104 -12.36 -17.30 3.70
N ALA A 105 -12.23 -18.22 2.75
CA ALA A 105 -10.95 -18.85 2.44
C ALA A 105 -9.93 -17.84 1.90
N VAL A 106 -10.30 -16.99 0.92
CA VAL A 106 -9.43 -15.93 0.39
C VAL A 106 -9.10 -14.92 1.47
N ALA A 107 -10.09 -14.44 2.22
CA ALA A 107 -9.90 -13.48 3.29
C ALA A 107 -8.95 -14.00 4.38
N ARG A 108 -9.09 -15.27 4.77
CA ARG A 108 -8.23 -15.94 5.75
C ARG A 108 -6.77 -15.93 5.30
N ASN A 109 -6.51 -16.21 4.03
CA ASN A 109 -5.17 -16.19 3.49
C ASN A 109 -4.58 -14.78 3.42
N CYS A 110 -5.37 -13.76 3.06
CA CYS A 110 -4.92 -12.36 3.14
C CYS A 110 -4.54 -11.96 4.58
N VAL A 111 -5.38 -12.31 5.56
CA VAL A 111 -5.09 -12.04 6.98
C VAL A 111 -3.87 -12.81 7.46
N ALA A 112 -3.73 -14.08 7.08
CA ALA A 112 -2.56 -14.89 7.43
C ALA A 112 -1.27 -14.26 6.87
N GLY A 113 -1.28 -13.79 5.62
CA GLY A 113 -0.16 -13.06 5.01
C GLY A 113 0.22 -11.82 5.81
N LYS A 114 -0.78 -10.98 6.13
CA LYS A 114 -0.58 -9.79 6.98
C LYS A 114 0.06 -10.14 8.33
N VAL A 115 -0.58 -11.02 9.09
CA VAL A 115 -0.15 -11.34 10.46
C VAL A 115 1.25 -11.96 10.45
N ARG A 116 1.54 -12.85 9.49
CA ARG A 116 2.85 -13.47 9.36
C ARG A 116 3.94 -12.45 9.01
N ASN A 117 3.66 -11.53 8.07
CA ASN A 117 4.61 -10.50 7.69
C ASN A 117 4.85 -9.48 8.82
N CYS A 118 3.81 -9.08 9.55
CA CYS A 118 3.93 -8.27 10.77
C CYS A 118 4.76 -8.98 11.85
N ARG A 119 4.53 -10.28 12.05
CA ARG A 119 5.31 -11.10 12.99
C ARG A 119 6.80 -11.11 12.62
N GLN A 120 7.15 -11.19 11.34
CA GLN A 120 8.56 -11.15 10.92
C GLN A 120 9.23 -9.80 11.24
N VAL A 121 8.47 -8.69 11.15
CA VAL A 121 8.98 -7.37 11.57
C VAL A 121 9.36 -7.37 13.06
N LEU A 122 8.48 -7.89 13.94
CA LEU A 122 8.75 -7.96 15.38
C LEU A 122 9.90 -8.93 15.71
N LEU A 123 9.95 -10.11 15.08
CA LEU A 123 11.03 -11.09 15.27
C LEU A 123 12.39 -10.52 14.85
N ARG A 124 12.43 -9.79 13.74
CA ARG A 124 13.66 -9.13 13.32
C ARG A 124 14.06 -8.05 14.33
N GLY A 125 13.12 -7.21 14.76
CA GLY A 125 13.37 -6.18 15.75
C GLY A 125 13.86 -6.76 17.08
N SER A 126 13.28 -7.88 17.55
CA SER A 126 13.72 -8.58 18.76
C SER A 126 15.18 -9.04 18.68
N ARG A 127 15.61 -9.55 17.52
CA ARG A 127 17.01 -9.97 17.31
C ARG A 127 17.99 -8.81 17.20
N GLU A 128 17.53 -7.65 16.71
CA GLU A 128 18.35 -6.45 16.53
C GLU A 128 18.31 -5.52 17.76
N ALA A 129 17.42 -5.76 18.72
CA ALA A 129 17.28 -4.96 19.94
C ALA A 129 18.53 -5.07 20.82
N LYS A 130 19.01 -3.92 21.32
CA LYS A 130 20.18 -3.82 22.21
C LYS A 130 19.80 -3.88 23.68
N VAL A 131 18.55 -3.64 24.00
CA VAL A 131 17.98 -3.61 25.35
C VAL A 131 17.19 -4.89 25.57
N PRO A 132 17.52 -5.74 26.57
CA PRO A 132 16.85 -7.03 26.79
C PRO A 132 15.33 -6.90 26.94
N GLU A 133 14.84 -5.88 27.64
CA GLU A 133 13.42 -5.63 27.86
C GLU A 133 12.68 -5.32 26.55
N GLU A 134 13.34 -4.61 25.63
CA GLU A 134 12.80 -4.34 24.30
C GLU A 134 12.75 -5.63 23.45
N ALA A 135 13.81 -6.44 23.50
CA ALA A 135 13.85 -7.73 22.82
C ALA A 135 12.74 -8.66 23.31
N GLU A 136 12.50 -8.71 24.63
CA GLU A 136 11.45 -9.51 25.23
C GLU A 136 10.05 -9.01 24.82
N LEU A 137 9.79 -7.69 24.86
CA LEU A 137 8.52 -7.10 24.44
C LEU A 137 8.19 -7.43 22.98
N LEU A 138 9.16 -7.28 22.08
CA LEU A 138 9.01 -7.60 20.66
C LEU A 138 8.82 -9.10 20.44
N SER A 139 9.54 -9.96 21.18
CA SER A 139 9.39 -11.41 21.12
C SER A 139 8.00 -11.85 21.60
N ARG A 140 7.49 -11.25 22.67
CA ARG A 140 6.14 -11.49 23.20
C ARG A 140 5.08 -11.09 22.17
N GLY A 141 5.16 -9.89 21.59
CA GLY A 141 4.27 -9.47 20.50
C GLY A 141 4.31 -10.43 19.31
N ALA A 142 5.49 -10.94 18.94
CA ALA A 142 5.62 -11.94 17.88
C ALA A 142 4.97 -13.29 18.25
N ALA A 143 5.01 -13.68 19.53
CA ALA A 143 4.34 -14.88 20.02
C ALA A 143 2.80 -14.74 20.01
N ASP A 144 2.28 -13.56 20.37
CA ASP A 144 0.85 -13.25 20.30
C ASP A 144 0.34 -13.32 18.86
N LEU A 145 1.07 -12.75 17.89
CA LEU A 145 0.76 -12.89 16.47
C LEU A 145 0.81 -14.34 15.99
N ALA A 146 1.73 -15.17 16.54
CA ALA A 146 1.75 -16.60 16.22
C ALA A 146 0.54 -17.33 16.80
N ALA A 147 0.03 -16.93 17.97
CA ALA A 147 -1.21 -17.46 18.52
C ALA A 147 -2.41 -17.11 17.63
N THR A 148 -2.49 -15.87 17.15
CA THR A 148 -3.52 -15.47 16.19
C THR A 148 -3.45 -16.31 14.91
N LEU A 149 -2.26 -16.55 14.34
CA LEU A 149 -2.11 -17.38 13.14
C LEU A 149 -2.65 -18.80 13.35
N ARG A 150 -2.47 -19.39 14.53
CA ARG A 150 -3.04 -20.71 14.88
C ARG A 150 -4.57 -20.67 15.03
N ALA A 151 -5.12 -19.53 15.43
CA ALA A 151 -6.56 -19.35 15.60
C ALA A 151 -7.30 -19.07 14.27
N LEU A 152 -6.64 -18.51 13.24
CA LEU A 152 -7.31 -18.15 11.99
C LEU A 152 -8.14 -19.28 11.35
N PRO A 153 -7.70 -20.57 11.35
CA PRO A 153 -8.50 -21.65 10.81
C PRO A 153 -9.83 -21.89 11.52
N THR A 154 -9.97 -21.46 12.78
CA THR A 154 -11.19 -21.63 13.57
C THR A 154 -12.24 -20.56 13.29
N ALA A 155 -11.92 -19.51 12.50
CA ALA A 155 -12.90 -18.50 12.13
C ALA A 155 -14.02 -19.13 11.30
N ALA A 156 -15.24 -19.09 11.83
CA ALA A 156 -16.41 -19.65 11.16
C ALA A 156 -16.97 -18.71 10.08
N ASP A 157 -16.71 -17.42 10.20
CA ASP A 157 -17.21 -16.37 9.31
C ASP A 157 -16.23 -15.18 9.20
N LEU A 158 -16.57 -14.24 8.31
CA LEU A 158 -15.76 -13.05 8.07
C LEU A 158 -15.71 -12.09 9.27
N ASP A 159 -16.73 -12.05 10.11
CA ASP A 159 -16.76 -11.14 11.25
C ASP A 159 -15.84 -11.66 12.37
N THR A 160 -15.85 -12.96 12.64
CA THR A 160 -14.88 -13.62 13.51
C THR A 160 -13.45 -13.43 13.00
N LEU A 161 -13.24 -13.60 11.68
CA LEU A 161 -11.92 -13.39 11.05
C LEU A 161 -11.43 -11.95 11.19
N ARG A 162 -12.33 -10.96 11.02
CA ARG A 162 -12.02 -9.53 11.25
C ARG A 162 -11.71 -9.23 12.71
N GLY A 163 -12.35 -9.93 13.64
CA GLY A 163 -12.03 -9.88 15.06
C GLY A 163 -10.59 -10.31 15.34
N PHE A 164 -10.16 -11.45 14.79
CA PHE A 164 -8.76 -11.90 14.89
C PHE A 164 -7.79 -10.94 14.24
N GLU A 165 -8.12 -10.39 13.05
CA GLU A 165 -7.31 -9.40 12.36
C GLU A 165 -7.14 -8.13 13.19
N GLY A 166 -8.23 -7.61 13.76
CA GLY A 166 -8.22 -6.41 14.59
C GLY A 166 -7.40 -6.57 15.86
N GLU A 167 -7.51 -7.72 16.53
CA GLU A 167 -6.69 -8.03 17.72
C GLU A 167 -5.21 -8.16 17.37
N ALA A 168 -4.87 -8.86 16.28
CA ALA A 168 -3.50 -8.93 15.79
C ALA A 168 -2.93 -7.55 15.46
N ALA A 169 -3.72 -6.69 14.83
CA ALA A 169 -3.32 -5.32 14.52
C ALA A 169 -3.06 -4.51 15.80
N ARG A 170 -3.93 -4.62 16.81
CA ARG A 170 -3.77 -3.96 18.11
C ARG A 170 -2.46 -4.36 18.79
N GLN A 171 -2.18 -5.66 18.86
CA GLN A 171 -0.96 -6.23 19.45
C GLN A 171 0.28 -5.76 18.69
N TYR A 172 0.25 -5.82 17.37
CA TYR A 172 1.35 -5.38 16.52
C TYR A 172 1.68 -3.90 16.71
N PHE A 173 0.67 -3.02 16.64
CA PHE A 173 0.90 -1.58 16.78
C PHE A 173 1.32 -1.17 18.20
N ALA A 174 0.91 -1.91 19.24
CA ALA A 174 1.41 -1.70 20.59
C ALA A 174 2.92 -1.96 20.70
N ALA A 175 3.45 -2.94 19.97
CA ALA A 175 4.88 -3.24 19.95
C ALA A 175 5.68 -2.40 18.94
N LEU A 176 5.03 -1.79 17.93
CA LEU A 176 5.69 -1.16 16.80
C LEU A 176 6.63 -0.01 17.21
N THR A 177 6.22 0.81 18.18
CA THR A 177 7.00 1.97 18.64
C THR A 177 8.31 1.58 19.33
N THR A 178 8.42 0.36 19.85
CA THR A 178 9.66 -0.19 20.41
C THR A 178 10.76 -0.32 19.34
N LEU A 179 10.38 -0.44 18.06
CA LEU A 179 11.32 -0.49 16.93
C LEU A 179 11.92 0.89 16.57
N LEU A 180 11.43 1.96 17.18
CA LEU A 180 12.03 3.29 17.05
C LEU A 180 13.26 3.41 17.94
N ARG A 181 14.28 4.12 17.44
CA ARG A 181 15.43 4.53 18.27
C ARG A 181 14.97 5.36 19.46
N ALA A 182 15.61 5.19 20.60
CA ALA A 182 15.26 5.90 21.84
C ALA A 182 15.17 7.41 21.63
N SER A 183 16.08 8.00 20.85
CA SER A 183 16.09 9.44 20.52
C SER A 183 14.86 9.91 19.75
N ALA A 184 14.18 9.05 19.01
CA ALA A 184 13.00 9.39 18.23
C ALA A 184 11.68 9.20 19.02
N ARG A 185 11.65 8.32 20.02
CA ARG A 185 10.42 7.92 20.73
C ARG A 185 9.68 9.08 21.41
N ALA A 186 10.41 10.07 21.90
CA ALA A 186 9.80 11.24 22.55
C ALA A 186 8.94 12.05 21.56
N SER A 187 9.40 12.19 20.32
CA SER A 187 8.74 12.97 19.27
C SER A 187 7.76 12.16 18.44
N PHE A 188 7.91 10.83 18.40
CA PHE A 188 7.09 9.91 17.63
C PHE A 188 6.35 8.94 18.56
N ARG A 189 5.36 9.47 19.26
CA ARG A 189 4.45 8.68 20.11
C ARG A 189 3.24 8.23 19.29
N MET A 190 2.70 7.07 19.62
CA MET A 190 1.52 6.50 18.99
C MET A 190 0.64 5.86 20.07
N ASP A 191 -0.59 6.33 20.17
CA ASP A 191 -1.61 5.73 21.02
C ASP A 191 -2.61 4.97 20.12
N GLY A 192 -2.20 3.76 19.74
CA GLY A 192 -2.95 2.92 18.84
C GLY A 192 -3.05 3.45 17.40
N ARG A 193 -3.67 2.66 16.52
CA ARG A 193 -3.82 3.02 15.10
C ARG A 193 -5.08 3.88 14.88
N ASN A 194 -4.87 5.14 14.50
CA ASN A 194 -5.94 6.06 14.09
C ASN A 194 -5.66 6.61 12.68
N ARG A 195 -6.69 6.97 11.90
CA ARG A 195 -6.51 7.33 10.47
C ARG A 195 -7.48 8.37 9.91
N ARG A 196 -8.52 8.73 10.62
CA ARG A 196 -9.58 9.61 10.09
C ARG A 196 -10.08 10.58 11.16
N PRO A 197 -9.34 11.64 11.40
CA PRO A 197 -8.00 11.98 10.91
C PRO A 197 -6.90 11.24 11.68
N PRO A 198 -5.65 11.17 11.16
CA PRO A 198 -4.50 10.77 11.96
C PRO A 198 -4.22 11.84 13.02
N ARG A 199 -3.94 11.42 14.26
CA ARG A 199 -3.80 12.32 15.42
C ARG A 199 -2.38 12.37 15.98
N ASP A 200 -1.45 11.66 15.38
CA ASP A 200 -0.03 11.66 15.71
C ASP A 200 0.82 11.49 14.45
N ARG A 201 2.11 11.76 14.58
CA ARG A 201 3.06 11.79 13.47
C ARG A 201 3.24 10.42 12.81
N ILE A 202 3.26 9.35 13.60
CA ILE A 202 3.40 7.97 13.06
C ILE A 202 2.16 7.62 12.26
N ASN A 203 0.97 7.87 12.81
CA ASN A 203 -0.29 7.62 12.12
C ASN A 203 -0.44 8.47 10.85
N ALA A 204 0.05 9.71 10.85
CA ALA A 204 0.08 10.57 9.66
C ALA A 204 0.97 9.97 8.57
N LEU A 205 2.20 9.56 8.91
CA LEU A 205 3.15 8.97 7.98
C LEU A 205 2.68 7.61 7.46
N LEU A 206 2.19 6.74 8.34
CA LEU A 206 1.58 5.46 7.94
C LEU A 206 0.40 5.66 6.99
N SER A 207 -0.47 6.65 7.26
CA SER A 207 -1.63 6.91 6.41
C SER A 207 -1.22 7.41 5.04
N PHE A 208 -0.17 8.24 4.96
CA PHE A 208 0.38 8.71 3.70
C PHE A 208 0.95 7.54 2.87
N VAL A 209 1.85 6.74 3.46
CA VAL A 209 2.47 5.59 2.76
C VAL A 209 1.44 4.53 2.38
N TYR A 210 0.44 4.27 3.23
CA TYR A 210 -0.65 3.35 2.90
C TYR A 210 -1.53 3.85 1.75
N THR A 211 -1.67 5.17 1.57
CA THR A 211 -2.38 5.71 0.39
C THR A 211 -1.62 5.40 -0.89
N LEU A 212 -0.29 5.53 -0.89
CA LEU A 212 0.55 5.17 -2.03
C LEU A 212 0.44 3.68 -2.34
N LEU A 213 0.61 2.83 -1.32
CA LEU A 213 0.53 1.37 -1.46
C LEU A 213 -0.86 0.91 -1.95
N MET A 214 -1.93 1.52 -1.44
CA MET A 214 -3.30 1.21 -1.88
C MET A 214 -3.51 1.53 -3.36
N ASN A 215 -2.95 2.64 -3.84
CA ASN A 215 -3.02 3.00 -5.26
C ASN A 215 -2.23 2.01 -6.13
N ASP A 216 -1.06 1.54 -5.69
CA ASP A 216 -0.30 0.50 -6.39
C ASP A 216 -1.08 -0.83 -6.43
N CYS A 217 -1.67 -1.25 -5.30
CA CYS A 217 -2.50 -2.46 -5.24
C CYS A 217 -3.74 -2.34 -6.13
N ARG A 218 -4.40 -1.18 -6.15
CA ARG A 218 -5.55 -0.93 -7.02
C ARG A 218 -5.17 -1.05 -8.50
N SER A 219 -4.08 -0.40 -8.90
CA SER A 219 -3.56 -0.49 -10.28
C SER A 219 -3.22 -1.94 -10.66
N ALA A 220 -2.66 -2.71 -9.75
CA ALA A 220 -2.34 -4.13 -9.96
C ALA A 220 -3.59 -4.98 -10.18
N VAL A 221 -4.64 -4.77 -9.37
CA VAL A 221 -5.93 -5.46 -9.47
C VAL A 221 -6.59 -5.17 -10.82
N GLU A 222 -6.63 -3.89 -11.23
CA GLU A 222 -7.19 -3.47 -12.51
C GLU A 222 -6.41 -4.01 -13.70
N ALA A 223 -5.07 -3.99 -13.65
CA ALA A 223 -4.20 -4.57 -14.67
C ALA A 223 -4.36 -6.10 -14.81
N ALA A 224 -4.80 -6.78 -13.76
CA ALA A 224 -5.16 -8.20 -13.80
C ALA A 224 -6.58 -8.46 -14.36
N GLY A 225 -7.35 -7.42 -14.69
CA GLY A 225 -8.72 -7.50 -15.19
C GLY A 225 -9.76 -7.78 -14.11
N LEU A 226 -9.43 -7.52 -12.84
CA LEU A 226 -10.31 -7.67 -11.69
C LEU A 226 -11.00 -6.34 -11.33
N ASP A 227 -12.19 -6.41 -10.73
CA ASP A 227 -12.88 -5.26 -10.17
C ASP A 227 -12.28 -4.92 -8.79
N PRO A 228 -11.69 -3.72 -8.62
CA PRO A 228 -11.08 -3.34 -7.36
C PRO A 228 -12.06 -3.14 -6.20
N GLN A 229 -13.37 -3.02 -6.49
CA GLN A 229 -14.39 -2.81 -5.46
C GLN A 229 -14.92 -4.11 -4.86
N ILE A 230 -14.81 -5.24 -5.58
CA ILE A 230 -15.31 -6.54 -5.14
C ILE A 230 -14.21 -7.28 -4.39
N GLY A 231 -14.17 -7.10 -3.08
CA GLY A 231 -13.25 -7.76 -2.15
C GLY A 231 -13.89 -8.95 -1.43
N PHE A 232 -13.06 -9.66 -0.66
CA PHE A 232 -13.42 -10.86 0.10
C PHE A 232 -13.39 -10.60 1.61
N LEU A 233 -12.38 -9.86 2.11
CA LEU A 233 -12.22 -9.50 3.51
C LEU A 233 -12.97 -8.21 3.86
N HIS A 234 -12.72 -7.17 3.07
CA HIS A 234 -13.32 -5.86 3.31
C HIS A 234 -14.74 -5.80 2.73
N ALA A 235 -15.69 -5.34 3.53
CA ALA A 235 -17.07 -5.18 3.10
C ALA A 235 -17.18 -4.29 1.86
N VAL A 236 -17.94 -4.75 0.88
CA VAL A 236 -18.28 -4.00 -0.33
C VAL A 236 -19.12 -2.79 0.06
N ARG A 237 -18.67 -1.60 -0.32
CA ARG A 237 -19.36 -0.34 -0.07
C ARG A 237 -19.11 0.62 -1.25
N PRO A 238 -20.06 1.50 -1.60
CA PRO A 238 -19.86 2.48 -2.65
C PRO A 238 -18.56 3.26 -2.47
N GLY A 239 -17.78 3.39 -3.55
CA GLY A 239 -16.51 4.13 -3.58
C GLY A 239 -15.34 3.46 -2.84
N ARG A 240 -15.50 2.26 -2.29
CA ARG A 240 -14.44 1.54 -1.58
C ARG A 240 -13.78 0.51 -2.48
N ALA A 241 -12.48 0.64 -2.69
CA ALA A 241 -11.68 -0.35 -3.41
C ALA A 241 -11.38 -1.56 -2.50
N ALA A 242 -12.40 -2.37 -2.21
CA ALA A 242 -12.34 -3.45 -1.21
C ALA A 242 -11.27 -4.49 -1.55
N LEU A 243 -11.17 -4.94 -2.82
CA LEU A 243 -10.17 -5.91 -3.23
C LEU A 243 -8.74 -5.35 -3.17
N ALA A 244 -8.56 -4.07 -3.55
CA ALA A 244 -7.26 -3.44 -3.43
C ALA A 244 -6.82 -3.34 -1.96
N LEU A 245 -7.75 -3.11 -1.04
CA LEU A 245 -7.49 -3.14 0.40
C LEU A 245 -7.18 -4.54 0.91
N ASP A 246 -7.86 -5.58 0.40
CA ASP A 246 -7.57 -6.98 0.75
C ASP A 246 -6.15 -7.36 0.33
N LEU A 247 -5.78 -7.07 -0.91
CA LEU A 247 -4.45 -7.31 -1.44
C LEU A 247 -3.37 -6.54 -0.67
N MET A 248 -3.66 -5.29 -0.29
CA MET A 248 -2.73 -4.44 0.45
C MET A 248 -2.36 -5.03 1.82
N GLU A 249 -3.21 -5.85 2.44
CA GLU A 249 -2.94 -6.41 3.77
C GLU A 249 -1.60 -7.16 3.83
N GLU A 250 -1.24 -7.87 2.77
CA GLU A 250 0.01 -8.63 2.67
C GLU A 250 1.27 -7.74 2.65
N PHE A 251 1.10 -6.48 2.22
CA PHE A 251 2.20 -5.53 2.00
C PHE A 251 2.31 -4.47 3.10
N ARG A 252 1.37 -4.42 4.08
CA ARG A 252 1.40 -3.40 5.14
C ARG A 252 2.71 -3.38 5.91
N ALA A 253 3.23 -4.54 6.28
CA ALA A 253 4.48 -4.66 7.01
C ALA A 253 5.69 -4.01 6.29
N PHE A 254 5.67 -3.94 4.95
CA PHE A 254 6.70 -3.23 4.18
C PHE A 254 6.56 -1.72 4.32
N ALA A 255 5.34 -1.21 4.26
CA ALA A 255 5.06 0.21 4.48
C ALA A 255 5.44 0.63 5.91
N ASP A 256 5.13 -0.21 6.91
CA ASP A 256 5.51 0.03 8.31
C ASP A 256 7.02 0.11 8.48
N ARG A 257 7.75 -0.83 7.89
CA ARG A 257 9.23 -0.83 7.91
C ARG A 257 9.83 0.39 7.23
N LEU A 258 9.23 0.86 6.12
CA LEU A 258 9.67 2.10 5.47
C LEU A 258 9.49 3.28 6.42
N VAL A 259 8.31 3.41 7.05
CA VAL A 259 8.02 4.47 8.03
C VAL A 259 9.03 4.46 9.18
N LEU A 260 9.26 3.30 9.80
CA LEU A 260 10.25 3.15 10.86
C LEU A 260 11.67 3.52 10.39
N SER A 261 12.03 3.14 9.17
CA SER A 261 13.34 3.47 8.60
C SER A 261 13.53 4.96 8.40
N LEU A 262 12.51 5.67 7.87
CA LEU A 262 12.53 7.12 7.66
C LEU A 262 12.73 7.87 8.99
N ILE A 263 12.00 7.46 10.01
CA ILE A 263 12.11 8.05 11.35
C ILE A 263 13.49 7.73 11.97
N ASN A 264 13.89 6.46 11.97
CA ASN A 264 15.13 6.02 12.59
C ASN A 264 16.40 6.57 11.92
N ARG A 265 16.33 6.90 10.64
CA ARG A 265 17.43 7.55 9.90
C ARG A 265 17.39 9.07 9.99
N GLY A 266 16.38 9.66 10.65
CA GLY A 266 16.19 11.10 10.73
C GLY A 266 15.84 11.76 9.40
N GLN A 267 15.35 10.98 8.41
CA GLN A 267 14.91 11.51 7.12
C GLN A 267 13.56 12.23 7.22
N VAL A 268 12.78 11.90 8.26
CA VAL A 268 11.56 12.61 8.65
C VAL A 268 11.65 12.91 10.14
N GLY A 269 11.54 14.19 10.49
CA GLY A 269 11.64 14.71 11.85
C GLY A 269 10.32 15.22 12.40
N ALA A 270 10.31 15.64 13.66
CA ALA A 270 9.11 16.15 14.32
C ALA A 270 8.56 17.42 13.68
N ASN A 271 9.42 18.25 13.09
CA ASN A 271 9.08 19.54 12.49
C ASN A 271 8.48 19.43 11.08
N ASP A 272 8.46 18.21 10.52
CA ASP A 272 7.91 17.93 9.19
C ASP A 272 6.38 17.74 9.22
N PHE A 273 5.75 17.93 10.36
CA PHE A 273 4.33 17.75 10.57
C PHE A 273 3.66 19.00 11.10
N VAL A 274 2.47 19.25 10.62
CA VAL A 274 1.60 20.34 11.07
C VAL A 274 0.34 19.76 11.69
N GLU A 275 -0.01 20.26 12.86
CA GLU A 275 -1.29 19.98 13.50
C GLU A 275 -2.32 20.99 13.02
N ARG A 276 -3.46 20.50 12.55
CA ARG A 276 -4.60 21.29 12.06
C ARG A 276 -5.68 21.39 13.12
N GLU A 277 -6.55 22.38 13.00
CA GLU A 277 -7.76 22.47 13.83
C GLU A 277 -8.52 21.13 13.81
N GLY A 278 -8.94 20.67 14.99
CA GLY A 278 -9.55 19.33 15.15
C GLY A 278 -8.55 18.21 15.41
N GLY A 279 -7.25 18.51 15.62
CA GLY A 279 -6.20 17.58 16.03
C GLY A 279 -5.71 16.64 14.93
N ALA A 280 -5.94 16.99 13.66
CA ALA A 280 -5.39 16.27 12.52
C ALA A 280 -3.91 16.59 12.33
N VAL A 281 -3.04 15.57 12.34
CA VAL A 281 -1.61 15.71 12.07
C VAL A 281 -1.34 15.34 10.61
N LEU A 282 -0.66 16.23 9.87
CA LEU A 282 -0.38 16.05 8.44
C LEU A 282 1.13 16.22 8.19
N LEU A 283 1.66 15.38 7.30
CA LEU A 283 3.02 15.52 6.77
C LEU A 283 3.06 16.67 5.76
N GLU A 284 4.00 17.61 5.89
CA GLU A 284 4.10 18.80 5.03
C GLU A 284 5.50 19.01 4.43
N GLY A 285 5.58 19.97 3.51
CA GLY A 285 6.83 20.45 2.95
C GLY A 285 7.61 19.42 2.14
N ASP A 286 8.93 19.56 2.17
CA ASP A 286 9.88 18.68 1.47
C ASP A 286 9.92 17.26 2.03
N ALA A 287 9.44 17.05 3.26
CA ALA A 287 9.36 15.73 3.85
C ALA A 287 8.45 14.78 3.03
N ARG A 288 7.37 15.29 2.41
CA ARG A 288 6.57 14.48 1.48
C ARG A 288 7.41 13.99 0.31
N LYS A 289 8.25 14.85 -0.27
CA LYS A 289 9.15 14.48 -1.36
C LYS A 289 10.15 13.42 -0.91
N THR A 290 10.71 13.58 0.29
CA THR A 290 11.61 12.58 0.91
C THR A 290 10.93 11.22 1.04
N VAL A 291 9.69 11.17 1.53
CA VAL A 291 8.91 9.94 1.66
C VAL A 291 8.61 9.31 0.29
N LEU A 292 8.24 10.14 -0.72
CA LEU A 292 7.96 9.66 -2.07
C LEU A 292 9.20 9.05 -2.73
N VAL A 293 10.36 9.71 -2.59
CA VAL A 293 11.64 9.18 -3.12
C VAL A 293 11.97 7.85 -2.45
N ALA A 294 11.93 7.81 -1.12
CA ALA A 294 12.21 6.57 -0.38
C ALA A 294 11.22 5.44 -0.70
N TYR A 295 9.93 5.76 -0.92
CA TYR A 295 8.95 4.78 -1.35
C TYR A 295 9.26 4.25 -2.75
N GLN A 296 9.68 5.12 -3.67
CA GLN A 296 10.05 4.75 -5.04
C GLN A 296 11.34 3.90 -5.06
N GLU A 297 12.34 4.25 -4.28
CA GLU A 297 13.55 3.43 -4.09
C GLU A 297 13.19 2.06 -3.53
N ARG A 298 12.30 2.00 -2.54
CA ARG A 298 11.82 0.75 -1.98
C ARG A 298 11.13 -0.14 -3.01
N LYS A 299 10.40 0.43 -3.96
CA LYS A 299 9.76 -0.32 -5.05
C LYS A 299 10.75 -0.99 -5.99
N GLN A 300 11.99 -0.51 -6.07
CA GLN A 300 13.06 -1.09 -6.91
C GLN A 300 13.80 -2.24 -6.22
N GLU A 301 13.65 -2.41 -4.90
CA GLU A 301 14.32 -3.48 -4.18
C GLU A 301 13.82 -4.86 -4.64
N ASN A 302 14.75 -5.72 -5.03
CA ASN A 302 14.44 -7.09 -5.41
C ASN A 302 14.14 -7.96 -4.20
N LEU A 303 13.02 -8.65 -4.24
CA LEU A 303 12.57 -9.56 -3.19
C LEU A 303 12.26 -10.94 -3.77
N SER A 304 12.57 -11.98 -3.02
CA SER A 304 12.21 -13.35 -3.38
C SER A 304 10.73 -13.58 -3.18
N HIS A 305 10.08 -14.21 -4.16
CA HIS A 305 8.69 -14.62 -4.06
C HIS A 305 8.62 -16.16 -3.90
N PRO A 306 7.79 -16.70 -2.98
CA PRO A 306 7.75 -18.15 -2.72
C PRO A 306 7.47 -19.02 -3.96
N LEU A 307 6.71 -18.50 -4.92
CA LEU A 307 6.28 -19.22 -6.12
C LEU A 307 7.05 -18.82 -7.39
N LEU A 308 8.01 -17.90 -7.30
CA LEU A 308 8.82 -17.48 -8.45
C LEU A 308 10.26 -17.90 -8.24
N SER A 309 10.91 -18.37 -9.31
CA SER A 309 12.31 -18.79 -9.29
C SER A 309 13.28 -17.63 -9.18
N GLU A 310 12.88 -16.45 -9.66
CA GLU A 310 13.72 -15.25 -9.69
C GLU A 310 13.19 -14.18 -8.75
N PRO A 311 14.08 -13.39 -8.12
CA PRO A 311 13.68 -12.22 -7.35
C PRO A 311 12.97 -11.19 -8.26
N VAL A 312 11.97 -10.53 -7.72
CA VAL A 312 11.23 -9.47 -8.41
C VAL A 312 11.26 -8.18 -7.60
N PRO A 313 11.24 -7.01 -8.25
CA PRO A 313 11.10 -5.74 -7.56
C PRO A 313 9.83 -5.69 -6.72
N PHE A 314 9.93 -5.11 -5.51
CA PHE A 314 8.78 -4.97 -4.61
C PHE A 314 7.56 -4.35 -5.30
N GLY A 315 7.78 -3.33 -6.14
CA GLY A 315 6.70 -2.66 -6.87
C GLY A 315 5.90 -3.56 -7.82
N LEU A 316 6.43 -4.73 -8.19
CA LEU A 316 5.73 -5.71 -9.03
C LEU A 316 5.01 -6.80 -8.23
N LEU A 317 5.30 -6.95 -6.94
CA LEU A 317 4.67 -7.98 -6.11
C LEU A 317 3.14 -7.85 -6.06
N PRO A 318 2.52 -6.65 -5.95
CA PRO A 318 1.07 -6.52 -6.05
C PRO A 318 0.49 -7.07 -7.37
N HIS A 319 1.21 -6.87 -8.49
CA HIS A 319 0.79 -7.41 -9.80
C HIS A 319 0.89 -8.93 -9.87
N VAL A 320 1.93 -9.51 -9.27
CA VAL A 320 2.06 -10.98 -9.15
C VAL A 320 0.89 -11.53 -8.34
N GLN A 321 0.62 -10.95 -7.17
CA GLN A 321 -0.46 -11.39 -6.29
C GLN A 321 -1.85 -11.23 -6.92
N ALA A 322 -2.12 -10.12 -7.62
CA ALA A 322 -3.37 -9.92 -8.33
C ALA A 322 -3.58 -10.99 -9.44
N ARG A 323 -2.51 -11.39 -10.15
CA ARG A 323 -2.55 -12.46 -11.15
C ARG A 323 -2.75 -13.84 -10.50
N LEU A 324 -2.13 -14.10 -9.35
CA LEU A 324 -2.35 -15.35 -8.60
C LEU A 324 -3.81 -15.45 -8.14
N LEU A 325 -4.38 -14.35 -7.63
CA LEU A 325 -5.80 -14.30 -7.28
C LEU A 325 -6.70 -14.54 -8.53
N ALA A 326 -6.38 -13.90 -9.66
CA ALA A 326 -7.12 -14.13 -10.90
C ALA A 326 -7.09 -15.61 -11.35
N ARG A 327 -5.97 -16.32 -11.16
CA ARG A 327 -5.87 -17.76 -11.43
C ARG A 327 -6.75 -18.58 -10.48
N THR A 328 -6.76 -18.22 -9.20
CA THR A 328 -7.65 -18.88 -8.22
C THR A 328 -9.13 -18.70 -8.60
N LEU A 329 -9.51 -17.48 -8.99
CA LEU A 329 -10.89 -17.18 -9.42
C LEU A 329 -11.32 -17.92 -10.69
N ARG A 330 -10.39 -18.29 -11.56
CA ARG A 330 -10.65 -19.14 -12.75
C ARG A 330 -10.64 -20.63 -12.45
N GLY A 331 -10.24 -21.03 -11.24
CA GLY A 331 -10.06 -22.43 -10.88
C GLY A 331 -8.73 -23.04 -11.35
N ASP A 332 -7.77 -22.22 -11.82
CA ASP A 332 -6.43 -22.69 -12.24
C ASP A 332 -5.57 -23.13 -11.03
N THR A 333 -5.91 -22.68 -9.83
CA THR A 333 -5.28 -23.05 -8.57
C THR A 333 -6.34 -23.30 -7.51
N ALA A 334 -6.09 -24.24 -6.59
CA ALA A 334 -7.04 -24.61 -5.55
C ALA A 334 -7.31 -23.51 -4.54
N GLU A 335 -6.28 -22.69 -4.23
CA GLU A 335 -6.37 -21.63 -3.24
C GLU A 335 -5.48 -20.43 -3.62
N TYR A 336 -5.80 -19.27 -3.05
CA TYR A 336 -5.00 -18.08 -3.10
C TYR A 336 -3.88 -18.12 -2.06
N LEU A 337 -2.64 -18.06 -2.48
CA LEU A 337 -1.47 -18.03 -1.60
C LEU A 337 -0.95 -16.60 -1.43
N PRO A 338 -0.92 -16.06 -0.19
CA PRO A 338 -0.46 -14.71 0.05
C PRO A 338 1.06 -14.58 -0.08
N TYR A 339 1.53 -13.36 -0.32
CA TYR A 339 2.96 -13.08 -0.27
C TYR A 339 3.48 -13.13 1.17
N LEU A 340 4.52 -13.91 1.38
CA LEU A 340 5.18 -14.08 2.68
C LEU A 340 6.64 -13.64 2.61
N VAL A 341 7.03 -12.75 3.53
CA VAL A 341 8.42 -12.32 3.72
C VAL A 341 9.23 -13.51 4.26
N ARG A 342 10.40 -13.76 3.67
CA ARG A 342 11.39 -14.73 4.15
C ARG A 342 12.36 -14.10 5.15
#